data_2807b90152e461df8de4a621efc1e6de
#
_entry.id   2807b90152e461df8de4a621efc1e6de
#
_cell.length_a   1.000
_cell.length_b   1.000
_cell.length_c   1.000
_cell.angle_alpha   90.00
_cell.angle_beta   90.00
_cell.angle_gamma   90.00
#
_symmetry.space_group_name_H-M   'P 1'
#
loop_
_entity.id
_entity.type
_entity.pdbx_description
1 polymer ?
#
loop_
_entity_poly.entity_id
_entity_poly.type
_entity_poly.pdbx_seq_one_letter_code
_entity_poly.pdbx_strand_id
1 'polypeptide(L)'
;MKNLTSKELIDKLESDEDAFLLDVRSEEEYEESHIHNSKLLNIRNPQLFMDGLQDLDKSKNYYVYCHSGARSVQACQIMETFGFNNLSNLLGGISEWTGSKNN
;
A
#
# COMPACT_ATOMS: atom_id res chain seq x y z
N MET A 1 -0.84 -9.75 -8.85
CA MET A 1 -0.55 -8.34 -8.49
C MET A 1 -0.45 -7.51 -9.75
N LYS A 2 -1.07 -6.35 -9.75
CA LYS A 2 -0.98 -5.38 -10.84
C LYS A 2 0.00 -4.28 -10.46
N ASN A 3 0.65 -3.67 -11.45
CA ASN A 3 1.48 -2.49 -11.24
C ASN A 3 0.76 -1.29 -11.83
N LEU A 4 0.58 -0.26 -11.02
CA LEU A 4 -0.12 0.96 -11.42
C LEU A 4 0.80 2.17 -11.35
N THR A 5 0.66 3.06 -12.33
CA THR A 5 1.31 4.38 -12.26
C THR A 5 0.58 5.25 -11.23
N SER A 6 1.19 6.37 -10.85
CA SER A 6 0.56 7.35 -9.96
C SER A 6 -0.82 7.78 -10.49
N LYS A 7 -0.90 8.10 -11.78
CA LYS A 7 -2.15 8.53 -12.40
C LYS A 7 -3.21 7.44 -12.36
N GLU A 8 -2.84 6.21 -12.67
CA GLU A 8 -3.76 5.07 -12.64
C GLU A 8 -4.30 4.83 -11.23
N LEU A 9 -3.43 4.94 -10.22
CA LEU A 9 -3.86 4.78 -8.83
C LEU A 9 -4.81 5.89 -8.39
N ILE A 10 -4.53 7.14 -8.77
CA ILE A 10 -5.44 8.27 -8.49
C ILE A 10 -6.83 7.96 -9.03
N ASP A 11 -6.93 7.49 -10.26
CA ASP A 11 -8.21 7.15 -10.88
C ASP A 11 -8.92 6.03 -10.12
N LYS A 12 -8.17 5.01 -9.68
CA LYS A 12 -8.75 3.91 -8.90
C LYS A 12 -9.27 4.38 -7.54
N LEU A 13 -8.51 5.21 -6.84
CA LEU A 13 -8.92 5.71 -5.52
C LEU A 13 -10.18 6.56 -5.60
N GLU A 14 -10.39 7.26 -6.70
CA GLU A 14 -11.59 8.06 -6.90
C GLU A 14 -12.84 7.24 -7.19
N SER A 15 -12.69 6.07 -7.83
CA SER A 15 -13.81 5.28 -8.32
C SER A 15 -14.07 3.99 -7.54
N ASP A 16 -13.13 3.52 -6.73
CA ASP A 16 -13.21 2.24 -6.06
C ASP A 16 -13.59 2.42 -4.60
N GLU A 17 -14.84 2.09 -4.26
CA GLU A 17 -15.36 2.19 -2.90
C GLU A 17 -14.74 1.16 -1.94
N ASP A 18 -14.18 0.08 -2.48
CA ASP A 18 -13.54 -0.97 -1.70
C ASP A 18 -12.01 -0.80 -1.65
N ALA A 19 -11.51 0.34 -2.07
CA ALA A 19 -10.09 0.62 -2.09
C ALA A 19 -9.52 0.74 -0.67
N PHE A 20 -8.38 0.10 -0.45
CA PHE A 20 -7.62 0.23 0.79
C PHE A 20 -6.17 0.55 0.42
N LEU A 21 -5.73 1.74 0.78
CA LEU A 21 -4.37 2.20 0.46
C LEU A 21 -3.44 1.90 1.62
N LEU A 22 -2.44 1.04 1.36
CA LEU A 22 -1.54 0.51 2.39
C LEU A 22 -0.11 1.00 2.18
N ASP A 23 0.40 1.70 3.20
CA ASP A 23 1.80 2.14 3.26
C ASP A 23 2.60 1.12 4.07
N VAL A 24 3.62 0.51 3.46
CA VAL A 24 4.41 -0.54 4.12
C VAL A 24 5.80 -0.06 4.56
N ARG A 25 5.97 1.26 4.65
CA ARG A 25 7.22 1.89 5.11
C ARG A 25 7.29 1.93 6.64
N SER A 26 8.32 2.59 7.17
CA SER A 26 8.47 2.79 8.60
C SER A 26 7.56 3.90 9.14
N GLU A 27 7.38 3.91 10.46
CA GLU A 27 6.63 4.99 11.12
C GLU A 27 7.26 6.35 10.86
N GLU A 28 8.59 6.44 10.89
CA GLU A 28 9.29 7.71 10.66
C GLU A 28 9.01 8.25 9.26
N GLU A 29 9.06 7.37 8.25
CA GLU A 29 8.74 7.77 6.88
C GLU A 29 7.29 8.24 6.76
N TYR A 30 6.37 7.51 7.39
CA TYR A 30 4.95 7.82 7.35
C TYR A 30 4.64 9.17 8.02
N GLU A 31 5.22 9.42 9.16
CA GLU A 31 5.03 10.69 9.89
C GLU A 31 5.58 11.87 9.12
N GLU A 32 6.69 11.68 8.43
CA GLU A 32 7.31 12.73 7.64
C GLU A 32 6.39 13.16 6.48
N SER A 33 5.85 12.19 5.76
CA SER A 33 4.90 12.41 4.66
C SER A 33 4.30 11.08 4.24
N HIS A 34 3.00 11.05 3.95
CA HIS A 34 2.34 9.85 3.43
C HIS A 34 1.21 10.24 2.48
N ILE A 35 0.81 9.30 1.64
CA ILE A 35 -0.30 9.53 0.71
C ILE A 35 -1.58 9.67 1.52
N HIS A 36 -2.38 10.67 1.17
CA HIS A 36 -3.64 10.96 1.84
C HIS A 36 -4.52 9.69 1.94
N ASN A 37 -5.07 9.45 3.13
CA ASN A 37 -5.92 8.30 3.46
C ASN A 37 -5.22 6.94 3.50
N SER A 38 -3.87 6.89 3.41
CA SER A 38 -3.18 5.62 3.56
C SER A 38 -3.11 5.17 5.03
N LYS A 39 -3.04 3.86 5.21
CA LYS A 39 -2.82 3.24 6.51
C LYS A 39 -1.45 2.61 6.55
N LEU A 40 -0.76 2.74 7.68
CA LEU A 40 0.60 2.22 7.85
C LEU A 40 0.59 0.79 8.35
N LEU A 41 1.39 -0.06 7.70
CA LEU A 41 1.68 -1.39 8.18
C LEU A 41 3.12 -1.73 7.78
N ASN A 42 4.07 -1.48 8.69
CA ASN A 42 5.50 -1.55 8.41
C ASN A 42 5.97 -2.99 8.15
N ILE A 43 6.41 -3.27 6.90
CA ILE A 43 6.87 -4.60 6.52
C ILE A 43 8.18 -5.00 7.23
N ARG A 44 8.98 -4.04 7.71
CA ARG A 44 10.23 -4.31 8.41
C ARG A 44 10.04 -4.73 9.86
N ASN A 45 8.80 -4.69 10.34
CA ASN A 45 8.42 -5.29 11.63
C ASN A 45 7.58 -6.53 11.32
N PRO A 46 8.19 -7.70 11.11
CA PRO A 46 7.48 -8.87 10.59
C PRO A 46 6.29 -9.32 11.42
N GLN A 47 6.43 -9.29 12.74
CA GLN A 47 5.33 -9.75 13.61
C GLN A 47 4.13 -8.81 13.52
N LEU A 48 4.36 -7.49 13.60
CA LEU A 48 3.27 -6.53 13.48
C LEU A 48 2.65 -6.56 12.09
N PHE A 49 3.47 -6.76 11.06
CA PHE A 49 2.97 -6.86 9.70
C PHE A 49 2.02 -8.05 9.53
N MET A 50 2.46 -9.22 10.00
CA MET A 50 1.66 -10.45 9.93
C MET A 50 0.37 -10.33 10.74
N ASP A 51 0.46 -9.80 11.96
CA ASP A 51 -0.69 -9.61 12.82
C ASP A 51 -1.69 -8.63 12.20
N GLY A 52 -1.18 -7.55 11.63
CA GLY A 52 -2.01 -6.56 10.95
C GLY A 52 -2.73 -7.12 9.73
N LEU A 53 -2.07 -7.98 8.96
CA LEU A 53 -2.70 -8.62 7.80
C LEU A 53 -3.90 -9.49 8.20
N GLN A 54 -3.83 -10.14 9.36
CA GLN A 54 -4.92 -11.00 9.84
C GLN A 54 -6.20 -10.20 10.13
N ASP A 55 -6.05 -8.93 10.47
CA ASP A 55 -7.17 -8.06 10.79
C ASP A 55 -7.80 -7.41 9.55
N LEU A 56 -7.19 -7.54 8.38
CA LEU A 56 -7.69 -6.90 7.16
C LEU A 56 -8.70 -7.78 6.43
N ASP A 57 -9.70 -7.13 5.85
CA ASP A 57 -10.71 -7.78 5.03
C ASP A 57 -10.12 -8.13 3.66
N LYS A 58 -9.92 -9.42 3.39
CA LYS A 58 -9.27 -9.90 2.17
C LYS A 58 -10.09 -9.66 0.90
N SER A 59 -11.35 -9.29 1.03
CA SER A 59 -12.22 -9.03 -0.13
C SER A 59 -12.04 -7.62 -0.70
N LYS A 60 -11.37 -6.73 0.02
CA LYS A 60 -11.13 -5.37 -0.47
C LYS A 60 -10.03 -5.34 -1.51
N ASN A 61 -9.95 -4.23 -2.23
CA ASN A 61 -8.91 -3.99 -3.23
C ASN A 61 -7.76 -3.21 -2.57
N TYR A 62 -6.62 -3.86 -2.46
CA TYR A 62 -5.46 -3.28 -1.77
C TYR A 62 -4.50 -2.66 -2.76
N TYR A 63 -4.19 -1.39 -2.52
CA TYR A 63 -3.20 -0.62 -3.27
C TYR A 63 -2.04 -0.37 -2.32
N VAL A 64 -0.88 -0.94 -2.64
CA VAL A 64 0.26 -1.02 -1.72
C VAL A 64 1.41 -0.17 -2.25
N TYR A 65 2.02 0.63 -1.38
CA TYR A 65 3.16 1.44 -1.78
C TYR A 65 4.23 1.48 -0.70
N CYS A 66 5.44 1.80 -1.14
CA CYS A 66 6.55 2.12 -0.27
C CYS A 66 7.25 3.38 -0.80
N HIS A 67 8.55 3.54 -0.56
CA HIS A 67 9.27 4.72 -1.08
C HIS A 67 9.43 4.67 -2.59
N SER A 68 9.95 3.57 -3.14
CA SER A 68 10.28 3.45 -4.57
C SER A 68 9.79 2.18 -5.25
N GLY A 69 9.20 1.24 -4.50
CA GLY A 69 8.54 0.04 -5.06
C GLY A 69 9.05 -1.32 -4.60
N ALA A 70 10.24 -1.41 -3.99
CA ALA A 70 10.81 -2.71 -3.62
C ALA A 70 10.08 -3.38 -2.44
N ARG A 71 9.86 -2.64 -1.36
CA ARG A 71 9.17 -3.17 -0.17
C ARG A 71 7.71 -3.50 -0.46
N SER A 72 7.06 -2.69 -1.29
CA SER A 72 5.65 -2.91 -1.63
C SER A 72 5.46 -4.15 -2.49
N VAL A 73 6.36 -4.45 -3.40
CA VAL A 73 6.32 -5.71 -4.16
C VAL A 73 6.47 -6.89 -3.22
N GLN A 74 7.41 -6.82 -2.28
CA GLN A 74 7.59 -7.87 -1.28
C GLN A 74 6.34 -8.04 -0.42
N ALA A 75 5.72 -6.93 0.00
CA ALA A 75 4.47 -6.96 0.76
C ALA A 75 3.35 -7.65 -0.01
N CYS A 76 3.20 -7.33 -1.29
CA CYS A 76 2.19 -7.97 -2.13
C CYS A 76 2.42 -9.48 -2.24
N GLN A 77 3.68 -9.92 -2.38
CA GLN A 77 4.02 -11.34 -2.42
C GLN A 77 3.59 -12.06 -1.14
N ILE A 78 3.86 -11.45 0.00
CA ILE A 78 3.44 -12.00 1.30
C ILE A 78 1.92 -12.05 1.39
N MET A 79 1.25 -10.96 1.02
CA MET A 79 -0.21 -10.88 1.08
C MET A 79 -0.88 -11.93 0.19
N GLU A 80 -0.31 -12.21 -0.99
CA GLU A 80 -0.82 -13.27 -1.85
C GLU A 80 -0.80 -14.63 -1.14
N THR A 81 0.26 -14.93 -0.40
CA THR A 81 0.35 -16.20 0.34
C THR A 81 -0.70 -16.30 1.45
N PHE A 82 -1.20 -15.16 1.95
CA PHE A 82 -2.26 -15.12 2.95
C PHE A 82 -3.67 -15.03 2.37
N GLY A 83 -3.81 -15.16 1.06
CA GLY A 83 -5.12 -15.23 0.43
C GLY A 83 -5.70 -13.90 -0.03
N PHE A 84 -4.89 -12.84 -0.07
CA PHE A 84 -5.32 -11.57 -0.65
C PHE A 84 -5.24 -11.69 -2.17
N ASN A 85 -6.37 -11.49 -2.86
CA ASN A 85 -6.45 -11.71 -4.31
C ASN A 85 -6.43 -10.42 -5.13
N ASN A 86 -6.77 -9.29 -4.52
CA ASN A 86 -6.93 -8.03 -5.24
C ASN A 86 -5.83 -7.07 -4.79
N LEU A 87 -4.66 -7.23 -5.39
CA LEU A 87 -3.46 -6.49 -5.00
C LEU A 87 -2.91 -5.68 -6.17
N SER A 88 -2.55 -4.44 -5.89
CA SER A 88 -1.87 -3.56 -6.86
C SER A 88 -0.71 -2.86 -6.17
N ASN A 89 0.40 -2.73 -6.89
CA ASN A 89 1.59 -2.02 -6.44
C ASN A 89 1.69 -0.67 -7.14
N LEU A 90 2.01 0.39 -6.39
CA LEU A 90 2.29 1.70 -6.95
C LEU A 90 3.71 1.74 -7.48
N LEU A 91 3.85 1.82 -8.80
CA LEU A 91 5.15 1.97 -9.46
C LEU A 91 5.82 3.27 -9.00
N GLY A 92 7.10 3.17 -8.64
CA GLY A 92 7.86 4.32 -8.17
C GLY A 92 7.53 4.78 -6.75
N GLY A 93 6.53 4.18 -6.12
CA GLY A 93 6.15 4.49 -4.74
C GLY A 93 5.79 5.96 -4.52
N ILE A 94 5.90 6.40 -3.26
CA ILE A 94 5.58 7.80 -2.94
C ILE A 94 6.57 8.78 -3.59
N SER A 95 7.77 8.33 -3.95
CA SER A 95 8.76 9.20 -4.59
C SER A 95 8.28 9.75 -5.93
N GLU A 96 7.38 9.05 -6.62
CA GLU A 96 6.81 9.49 -7.90
C GLU A 96 5.33 9.84 -7.81
N TRP A 97 4.79 9.88 -6.60
CA TRP A 97 3.37 10.17 -6.38
C TRP A 97 3.04 11.63 -6.68
N THR A 98 2.01 11.85 -7.48
CA THR A 98 1.58 13.21 -7.90
C THR A 98 0.28 13.65 -7.22
N GLY A 99 -0.33 12.81 -6.41
CA GLY A 99 -1.57 13.12 -5.70
C GLY A 99 -1.33 13.79 -4.35
N SER A 100 -2.38 13.86 -3.54
CA SER A 100 -2.34 14.51 -2.25
C SER A 100 -1.55 13.73 -1.20
N LYS A 101 -0.79 14.43 -0.38
CA LYS A 101 -0.02 13.87 0.73
C LYS A 101 -0.33 14.60 2.02
N ASN A 102 -0.20 13.88 3.12
CA ASN A 102 -0.25 14.44 4.47
C ASN A 102 1.18 14.49 5.04
N ASN A 103 1.46 15.49 5.81
CA ASN A 103 2.74 15.62 6.52
C ASN A 103 2.57 15.32 7.99
#